data_0d9ffc096cf6d2907a66cad5648e77a1
#
_entry.id   0d9ffc096cf6d2907a66cad5648e77a1
#
_cell.length_a   1.000
_cell.length_b   1.000
_cell.length_c   1.000
_cell.angle_alpha   90.00
_cell.angle_beta   90.00
_cell.angle_gamma   90.00
#
_symmetry.space_group_name_H-M   'P 1'
#
loop_
_entity.id
_entity.type
_entity.pdbx_description
1 polymer ?
#
loop_
_entity_poly.entity_id
_entity_poly.type
_entity_poly.pdbx_seq_one_letter_code
_entity_poly.pdbx_strand_id
1 'polypeptide(L)'
;MALLLYLFLDESGRDSNFATDSNDLAHNYESDIVATFDNNMGDISLPLLSSPSTKSASLIDFKLHFGLKDEFDRFILEHEGEEASTVVIKYSEHASSRFNQSSVDYAIALFSRYIDYKIALSTEDVNVDLTSHELSDVSYKLDFRDDLRHRYFTAEEYHYLFSEDASIDRAALKRLQISKEKSLSREQRKGLIMDSLKHASDNERQAFKPTVDMYELKKIKEKHPDLSSRYNAVAAQFGNDVADRLVQTWRAQEDWDSRVKAYQNFKQQLTKEIGEGAELLEAVSRYEKENFSANELKRLRVLTR
;
A
#
# COMPACT_ATOMS: atom_id res chain seq x y z
N MET A 1 -3.26 -4.94 -6.03
CA MET A 1 -2.57 -4.30 -4.87
C MET A 1 -2.09 -5.30 -3.82
N ALA A 2 -2.89 -6.29 -3.41
CA ALA A 2 -2.50 -7.29 -2.40
C ALA A 2 -1.25 -8.13 -2.76
N LEU A 3 -0.98 -8.41 -4.03
CA LEU A 3 0.09 -9.28 -4.50
C LEU A 3 1.50 -8.80 -4.11
N LEU A 4 1.76 -7.50 -4.20
CA LEU A 4 3.08 -6.95 -3.90
C LEU A 4 3.35 -6.83 -2.39
N LEU A 5 2.32 -6.59 -1.58
CA LEU A 5 2.46 -6.57 -0.12
C LEU A 5 2.81 -7.96 0.44
N TYR A 6 2.22 -9.03 -0.12
CA TYR A 6 2.46 -10.40 0.31
C TYR A 6 3.91 -10.86 0.04
N LEU A 7 4.49 -10.46 -1.09
CA LEU A 7 5.89 -10.78 -1.43
C LEU A 7 6.92 -10.13 -0.48
N PHE A 8 6.55 -9.04 0.21
CA PHE A 8 7.42 -8.41 1.20
C PHE A 8 7.23 -8.95 2.62
N LEU A 9 6.07 -9.50 2.96
CA LEU A 9 5.77 -9.98 4.31
C LEU A 9 6.26 -11.42 4.57
N ASP A 10 6.26 -12.29 3.56
CA ASP A 10 6.63 -13.70 3.74
C ASP A 10 8.15 -13.93 3.88
N GLU A 11 8.99 -13.02 3.40
CA GLU A 11 10.45 -13.11 3.57
C GLU A 11 11.01 -12.41 4.83
N SER A 12 10.20 -11.67 5.58
CA SER A 12 10.65 -10.96 6.80
C SER A 12 10.78 -11.82 8.05
N GLY A 13 10.48 -13.11 7.96
CA GLY A 13 10.40 -14.06 9.09
C GLY A 13 11.72 -14.41 9.81
N ARG A 14 12.86 -13.78 9.50
CA ARG A 14 14.13 -14.02 10.19
C ARG A 14 14.92 -12.83 10.68
N ASP A 15 14.52 -11.60 10.34
CA ASP A 15 15.13 -10.40 10.94
C ASP A 15 14.13 -9.78 11.93
N SER A 16 14.04 -10.37 13.11
CA SER A 16 13.10 -10.00 14.19
C SER A 16 13.33 -8.61 14.81
N ASN A 17 14.25 -7.81 14.28
CA ASN A 17 14.55 -6.49 14.83
C ASN A 17 13.84 -5.32 14.13
N PHE A 18 13.06 -5.57 13.07
CA PHE A 18 12.40 -4.49 12.32
C PHE A 18 10.86 -4.48 12.44
N ALA A 19 10.25 -5.59 12.86
CA ALA A 19 8.80 -5.74 12.93
C ALA A 19 8.15 -5.05 14.13
N THR A 20 8.94 -4.61 15.13
CA THR A 20 8.42 -3.95 16.34
C THR A 20 8.28 -2.43 16.20
N ASP A 21 9.01 -1.80 15.26
CA ASP A 21 8.96 -0.35 15.07
C ASP A 21 7.87 0.12 14.09
N SER A 22 7.37 -0.78 13.21
CA SER A 22 6.32 -0.39 12.24
C SER A 22 4.93 -0.27 12.87
N ASN A 23 4.64 -0.95 13.97
CA ASN A 23 3.35 -0.85 14.65
C ASN A 23 3.23 0.43 15.49
N ASP A 24 4.32 0.95 16.06
CA ASP A 24 4.29 2.22 16.81
C ASP A 24 4.20 3.44 15.87
N LEU A 25 4.72 3.35 14.65
CA LEU A 25 4.58 4.42 13.65
C LEU A 25 3.20 4.43 13.00
N ALA A 26 2.56 3.26 12.81
CA ALA A 26 1.20 3.19 12.28
C ALA A 26 0.15 3.69 13.29
N HIS A 27 0.35 3.47 14.57
CA HIS A 27 -0.60 3.91 15.62
C HIS A 27 -0.56 5.44 15.85
N ASN A 28 0.57 6.11 15.60
CA ASN A 28 0.66 7.57 15.70
C ASN A 28 0.12 8.30 14.47
N TYR A 29 -0.02 7.63 13.30
CA TYR A 29 -0.61 8.23 12.10
C TYR A 29 -2.14 8.23 12.11
N GLU A 30 -2.79 7.26 12.75
CA GLU A 30 -4.26 7.22 12.86
C GLU A 30 -4.82 8.23 13.87
N SER A 31 -4.07 8.59 14.91
CA SER A 31 -4.55 9.55 15.90
C SER A 31 -4.52 11.01 15.46
N ASP A 32 -3.63 11.38 14.53
CA ASP A 32 -3.51 12.77 14.07
C ASP A 32 -4.47 13.13 12.91
N ILE A 33 -5.06 12.14 12.23
CA ILE A 33 -6.04 12.39 11.15
C ILE A 33 -7.47 12.57 11.71
N VAL A 34 -7.77 12.03 12.89
CA VAL A 34 -9.11 12.15 13.50
C VAL A 34 -9.30 13.46 14.28
N ALA A 35 -8.22 14.16 14.62
CA ALA A 35 -8.28 15.36 15.46
C ALA A 35 -8.54 16.70 14.71
N THR A 36 -8.64 16.69 13.38
CA THR A 36 -8.80 17.93 12.60
C THR A 36 -10.19 18.14 11.99
N PHE A 37 -11.18 17.30 12.31
CA PHE A 37 -12.54 17.42 11.75
C PHE A 37 -13.64 17.92 12.70
N ASP A 38 -13.31 18.32 13.91
CA ASP A 38 -14.28 18.96 14.80
C ASP A 38 -13.81 20.36 15.22
N ASN A 39 -14.47 21.34 14.72
CA ASN A 39 -14.77 22.68 15.21
C ASN A 39 -14.67 23.78 14.15
N ASN A 40 -15.67 23.84 13.27
CA ASN A 40 -16.15 25.11 12.76
C ASN A 40 -17.60 24.99 12.24
N MET A 41 -18.55 24.77 13.12
CA MET A 41 -19.95 25.04 12.83
C MET A 41 -20.28 26.46 13.34
N GLY A 42 -19.89 27.43 12.54
CA GLY A 42 -20.45 28.78 12.63
C GLY A 42 -21.86 28.80 12.06
N ASP A 43 -22.75 29.34 12.85
CA ASP A 43 -24.16 29.66 12.63
C ASP A 43 -24.48 30.06 11.16
N ILE A 44 -25.13 29.17 10.41
CA ILE A 44 -25.69 29.48 9.09
C ILE A 44 -27.20 29.55 9.24
N SER A 45 -27.71 30.79 9.33
CA SER A 45 -29.12 31.08 9.15
C SER A 45 -29.59 30.58 7.78
N LEU A 46 -30.54 29.66 7.77
CA LEU A 46 -31.21 29.15 6.57
C LEU A 46 -32.01 30.27 5.88
N PRO A 47 -31.77 30.56 4.60
CA PRO A 47 -32.72 31.35 3.82
C PRO A 47 -33.91 30.46 3.43
N LEU A 48 -35.11 31.02 3.56
CA LEU A 48 -36.37 30.42 3.19
C LEU A 48 -36.34 29.78 1.79
N LEU A 49 -36.96 28.61 1.71
CA LEU A 49 -37.27 27.80 0.55
C LEU A 49 -37.81 28.65 -0.61
N SER A 50 -36.97 28.89 -1.60
CA SER A 50 -37.42 29.11 -2.97
C SER A 50 -37.66 27.76 -3.61
N SER A 51 -38.84 27.58 -4.21
CA SER A 51 -39.25 26.35 -4.94
C SER A 51 -38.14 25.85 -5.85
N PRO A 52 -37.92 24.52 -5.94
CA PRO A 52 -36.91 23.98 -6.85
C PRO A 52 -37.32 24.30 -8.27
N SER A 53 -36.64 25.25 -8.88
CA SER A 53 -36.61 25.38 -10.33
C SER A 53 -36.02 24.08 -10.85
N THR A 54 -36.83 23.20 -11.41
CA THR A 54 -36.41 22.04 -12.20
C THR A 54 -35.59 22.56 -13.37
N LYS A 55 -34.29 22.77 -13.15
CA LYS A 55 -33.33 22.83 -14.26
C LYS A 55 -33.37 21.46 -14.90
N SER A 56 -34.04 21.36 -16.03
CA SER A 56 -33.90 20.25 -16.96
C SER A 56 -32.40 20.09 -17.19
N ALA A 57 -31.82 19.07 -16.64
CA ALA A 57 -30.41 18.77 -16.87
C ALA A 57 -30.26 18.55 -18.39
N SER A 58 -29.46 19.38 -19.05
CA SER A 58 -29.20 19.18 -20.47
C SER A 58 -28.48 17.87 -20.65
N LEU A 59 -29.01 17.00 -21.51
CA LEU A 59 -28.36 15.76 -21.88
C LEU A 59 -26.99 16.07 -22.50
N ILE A 60 -26.02 15.21 -22.21
CA ILE A 60 -24.63 15.35 -22.71
C ILE A 60 -24.31 14.21 -23.67
N ASP A 61 -23.29 14.37 -24.51
CA ASP A 61 -22.77 13.29 -25.33
C ASP A 61 -21.97 12.30 -24.47
N PHE A 62 -22.24 11.01 -24.65
CA PHE A 62 -21.40 9.98 -24.10
C PHE A 62 -20.06 9.96 -24.83
N LYS A 63 -18.95 9.91 -24.08
CA LYS A 63 -17.59 9.83 -24.60
C LYS A 63 -16.77 8.84 -23.79
N LEU A 64 -15.89 8.12 -24.47
CA LEU A 64 -14.86 7.33 -23.81
C LEU A 64 -13.93 8.23 -23.02
N HIS A 65 -13.60 7.84 -21.80
CA HIS A 65 -12.67 8.55 -20.93
C HIS A 65 -12.03 7.59 -19.93
N PHE A 66 -10.88 7.96 -19.41
CA PHE A 66 -10.26 7.25 -18.30
C PHE A 66 -11.15 7.36 -17.05
N GLY A 67 -11.37 6.27 -16.35
CA GLY A 67 -12.32 6.18 -15.24
C GLY A 67 -13.71 5.65 -15.61
N LEU A 68 -14.03 5.47 -16.90
CA LEU A 68 -15.30 4.91 -17.35
C LEU A 68 -15.50 3.47 -16.81
N LYS A 69 -14.41 2.69 -16.72
CA LYS A 69 -14.42 1.36 -16.10
C LYS A 69 -14.88 1.42 -14.64
N ASP A 70 -14.38 2.40 -13.87
CA ASP A 70 -14.75 2.57 -12.47
C ASP A 70 -16.20 3.02 -12.31
N GLU A 71 -16.72 3.82 -13.26
CA GLU A 71 -18.14 4.16 -13.30
C GLU A 71 -19.01 2.90 -13.55
N PHE A 72 -18.60 2.03 -14.47
CA PHE A 72 -19.30 0.77 -14.75
C PHE A 72 -19.21 -0.19 -13.55
N ASP A 73 -18.03 -0.37 -12.97
CA ASP A 73 -17.86 -1.23 -11.79
C ASP A 73 -18.68 -0.73 -10.60
N ARG A 74 -18.75 0.59 -10.38
CA ARG A 74 -19.58 1.20 -9.34
C ARG A 74 -21.07 0.95 -9.59
N PHE A 75 -21.54 1.13 -10.83
CA PHE A 75 -22.92 0.88 -11.17
C PHE A 75 -23.30 -0.59 -10.94
N ILE A 76 -22.43 -1.54 -11.30
CA ILE A 76 -22.62 -2.97 -11.04
C ILE A 76 -22.68 -3.23 -9.52
N LEU A 77 -21.80 -2.64 -8.75
CA LEU A 77 -21.74 -2.80 -7.29
C LEU A 77 -23.01 -2.27 -6.60
N GLU A 78 -23.56 -1.13 -7.08
CA GLU A 78 -24.81 -0.55 -6.56
C GLU A 78 -26.02 -1.47 -6.81
N HIS A 79 -25.91 -2.42 -7.76
CA HIS A 79 -26.96 -3.40 -8.12
C HIS A 79 -26.48 -4.84 -7.84
N GLU A 80 -25.62 -5.03 -6.86
CA GLU A 80 -25.11 -6.34 -6.47
C GLU A 80 -26.28 -7.28 -6.08
N GLY A 81 -26.22 -8.51 -6.55
CA GLY A 81 -27.26 -9.53 -6.28
C GLY A 81 -28.42 -9.55 -7.27
N GLU A 82 -28.47 -8.61 -8.22
CA GLU A 82 -29.45 -8.62 -9.30
C GLU A 82 -28.98 -9.43 -10.51
N GLU A 83 -29.92 -9.91 -11.31
CA GLU A 83 -29.62 -10.59 -12.58
C GLU A 83 -28.93 -9.61 -13.56
N ALA A 84 -27.93 -10.08 -14.31
CA ALA A 84 -27.17 -9.27 -15.26
C ALA A 84 -28.05 -8.52 -16.27
N SER A 85 -29.10 -9.18 -16.77
CA SER A 85 -30.10 -8.57 -17.66
C SER A 85 -30.83 -7.40 -17.01
N THR A 86 -31.15 -7.49 -15.73
CA THR A 86 -31.79 -6.42 -14.95
C THR A 86 -30.85 -5.24 -14.77
N VAL A 87 -29.57 -5.50 -14.49
CA VAL A 87 -28.53 -4.45 -14.36
C VAL A 87 -28.37 -3.68 -15.68
N VAL A 88 -28.38 -4.38 -16.82
CA VAL A 88 -28.31 -3.74 -18.15
C VAL A 88 -29.55 -2.87 -18.42
N ILE A 89 -30.76 -3.34 -18.07
CA ILE A 89 -31.99 -2.53 -18.21
C ILE A 89 -31.90 -1.25 -17.37
N LYS A 90 -31.52 -1.35 -16.12
CA LYS A 90 -31.34 -0.19 -15.23
C LYS A 90 -30.28 0.78 -15.74
N TYR A 91 -29.17 0.26 -16.27
CA TYR A 91 -28.17 1.11 -16.90
C TYR A 91 -28.72 1.82 -18.14
N SER A 92 -29.56 1.14 -18.94
CA SER A 92 -30.24 1.78 -20.09
C SER A 92 -31.11 2.97 -19.68
N GLU A 93 -31.87 2.83 -18.59
CA GLU A 93 -32.66 3.93 -18.02
C GLU A 93 -31.77 5.07 -17.52
N HIS A 94 -30.71 4.74 -16.78
CA HIS A 94 -29.71 5.69 -16.30
C HIS A 94 -29.05 6.45 -17.47
N ALA A 95 -28.57 5.74 -18.48
CA ALA A 95 -27.92 6.30 -19.65
C ALA A 95 -28.88 7.21 -20.45
N SER A 96 -30.14 6.79 -20.62
CA SER A 96 -31.17 7.56 -21.33
C SER A 96 -31.53 8.86 -20.61
N SER A 97 -31.40 8.93 -19.32
CA SER A 97 -31.61 10.15 -18.53
C SER A 97 -30.41 11.11 -18.56
N ARG A 98 -29.23 10.64 -18.93
CA ARG A 98 -27.95 11.38 -18.87
C ARG A 98 -27.41 11.77 -20.24
N PHE A 99 -27.57 10.91 -21.25
CA PHE A 99 -26.91 11.06 -22.53
C PHE A 99 -27.87 11.42 -23.66
N ASN A 100 -27.34 12.15 -24.66
CA ASN A 100 -28.07 12.49 -25.89
C ASN A 100 -28.40 11.23 -26.70
N GLN A 101 -29.52 11.29 -27.45
CA GLN A 101 -29.98 10.19 -28.32
C GLN A 101 -28.92 9.74 -29.33
N SER A 102 -28.02 10.64 -29.75
CA SER A 102 -26.93 10.32 -30.69
C SER A 102 -25.83 9.40 -30.12
N SER A 103 -25.71 9.30 -28.81
CA SER A 103 -24.63 8.56 -28.14
C SER A 103 -25.12 7.55 -27.09
N VAL A 104 -26.39 7.61 -26.69
CA VAL A 104 -26.94 6.73 -25.64
C VAL A 104 -26.87 5.24 -26.04
N ASP A 105 -27.19 4.91 -27.29
CA ASP A 105 -27.16 3.52 -27.76
C ASP A 105 -25.76 2.93 -27.68
N TYR A 106 -24.75 3.75 -27.97
CA TYR A 106 -23.36 3.34 -27.83
C TYR A 106 -22.98 3.11 -26.36
N ALA A 107 -23.40 3.98 -25.46
CA ALA A 107 -23.15 3.82 -24.02
C ALA A 107 -23.76 2.51 -23.48
N ILE A 108 -25.03 2.24 -23.86
CA ILE A 108 -25.75 1.01 -23.47
C ILE A 108 -25.08 -0.24 -24.05
N ALA A 109 -24.72 -0.23 -25.34
CA ALA A 109 -24.07 -1.34 -25.99
C ALA A 109 -22.68 -1.63 -25.40
N LEU A 110 -21.92 -0.59 -25.04
CA LEU A 110 -20.62 -0.73 -24.39
C LEU A 110 -20.76 -1.31 -22.99
N PHE A 111 -21.70 -0.82 -22.18
CA PHE A 111 -21.96 -1.37 -20.85
C PHE A 111 -22.45 -2.83 -20.91
N SER A 112 -23.34 -3.18 -21.83
CA SER A 112 -23.79 -4.58 -22.02
C SER A 112 -22.60 -5.50 -22.32
N ARG A 113 -21.72 -5.10 -23.25
CA ARG A 113 -20.48 -5.87 -23.54
C ARG A 113 -19.54 -5.94 -22.34
N TYR A 114 -19.52 -4.90 -21.51
CA TYR A 114 -18.73 -4.91 -20.26
C TYR A 114 -19.27 -5.92 -19.26
N ILE A 115 -20.60 -6.04 -19.11
CA ILE A 115 -21.24 -7.10 -18.31
C ILE A 115 -20.91 -8.50 -18.86
N ASP A 116 -21.03 -8.71 -20.18
CA ASP A 116 -20.70 -9.98 -20.81
C ASP A 116 -19.23 -10.37 -20.61
N TYR A 117 -18.34 -9.42 -20.71
CA TYR A 117 -16.91 -9.59 -20.37
C TYR A 117 -16.71 -10.00 -18.91
N LYS A 118 -17.39 -9.34 -17.96
CA LYS A 118 -17.28 -9.68 -16.53
C LYS A 118 -17.79 -11.09 -16.24
N ILE A 119 -18.87 -11.51 -16.89
CA ILE A 119 -19.42 -12.88 -16.80
C ILE A 119 -18.41 -13.87 -17.39
N ALA A 120 -17.89 -13.63 -18.60
CA ALA A 120 -16.89 -14.50 -19.21
C ALA A 120 -15.64 -14.62 -18.33
N LEU A 121 -15.19 -13.53 -17.72
CA LEU A 121 -14.06 -13.52 -16.81
C LEU A 121 -14.31 -14.35 -15.53
N SER A 122 -15.55 -14.39 -15.03
CA SER A 122 -15.91 -15.14 -13.83
C SER A 122 -16.13 -16.63 -14.08
N THR A 123 -16.52 -17.02 -15.29
CA THR A 123 -16.76 -18.43 -15.66
C THR A 123 -15.49 -19.19 -15.97
N GLU A 124 -14.50 -18.51 -16.51
CA GLU A 124 -13.16 -19.06 -16.67
C GLU A 124 -12.43 -18.85 -15.32
N ASP A 125 -12.05 -19.89 -14.64
CA ASP A 125 -11.35 -19.84 -13.33
C ASP A 125 -10.00 -19.11 -13.44
N VAL A 126 -10.08 -17.82 -13.76
CA VAL A 126 -8.93 -16.90 -13.92
C VAL A 126 -8.50 -16.35 -12.53
N ASN A 127 -9.02 -16.96 -11.45
CA ASN A 127 -8.51 -16.67 -10.12
C ASN A 127 -7.02 -16.98 -10.12
N VAL A 128 -6.24 -15.91 -10.10
CA VAL A 128 -4.80 -16.02 -9.88
C VAL A 128 -4.66 -16.67 -8.51
N ASP A 129 -4.36 -17.95 -8.47
CA ASP A 129 -3.91 -18.58 -7.24
C ASP A 129 -2.55 -17.97 -6.90
N LEU A 130 -2.60 -16.93 -6.05
CA LEU A 130 -1.41 -16.23 -5.58
C LEU A 130 -0.52 -17.14 -4.73
N THR A 131 -1.02 -18.32 -4.35
CA THR A 131 -0.27 -19.31 -3.58
C THR A 131 0.56 -20.23 -4.47
N SER A 132 0.19 -20.44 -5.76
CA SER A 132 0.93 -21.31 -6.68
C SER A 132 2.31 -20.74 -7.07
N HIS A 133 2.52 -19.43 -6.98
CA HIS A 133 3.79 -18.73 -7.17
C HIS A 133 4.55 -19.04 -8.48
N GLU A 134 3.95 -19.78 -9.41
CA GLU A 134 4.57 -20.07 -10.69
C GLU A 134 4.41 -18.89 -11.64
N LEU A 135 5.54 -18.38 -12.15
CA LEU A 135 5.55 -17.26 -13.09
C LEU A 135 4.74 -17.55 -14.36
N SER A 136 4.79 -18.81 -14.82
CA SER A 136 4.04 -19.28 -15.98
C SER A 136 2.55 -19.10 -15.80
N ASP A 137 2.03 -19.44 -14.62
CA ASP A 137 0.59 -19.40 -14.35
C ASP A 137 0.10 -17.95 -14.25
N VAL A 138 0.88 -17.08 -13.59
CA VAL A 138 0.57 -15.65 -13.52
C VAL A 138 0.60 -15.03 -14.92
N SER A 139 1.63 -15.31 -15.72
CA SER A 139 1.73 -14.80 -17.09
C SER A 139 0.55 -15.27 -17.93
N TYR A 140 0.25 -16.59 -17.92
CA TYR A 140 -0.87 -17.15 -18.68
C TYR A 140 -2.19 -16.48 -18.33
N LYS A 141 -2.49 -16.29 -17.04
CA LYS A 141 -3.73 -15.65 -16.60
C LYS A 141 -3.83 -14.17 -17.00
N LEU A 142 -2.71 -13.46 -16.97
CA LEU A 142 -2.67 -12.07 -17.45
C LEU A 142 -2.87 -11.99 -18.96
N ASP A 143 -2.22 -12.86 -19.73
CA ASP A 143 -2.34 -12.93 -21.18
C ASP A 143 -3.78 -13.33 -21.58
N PHE A 144 -4.37 -14.34 -20.92
CA PHE A 144 -5.74 -14.75 -21.14
C PHE A 144 -6.75 -13.62 -20.88
N ARG A 145 -6.59 -12.90 -19.78
CA ARG A 145 -7.45 -11.74 -19.45
C ARG A 145 -7.33 -10.63 -20.51
N ASP A 146 -6.12 -10.38 -20.97
CA ASP A 146 -5.87 -9.36 -22.00
C ASP A 146 -6.46 -9.79 -23.35
N ASP A 147 -6.32 -11.06 -23.74
CA ASP A 147 -6.96 -11.65 -24.92
C ASP A 147 -8.49 -11.56 -24.85
N LEU A 148 -9.08 -11.82 -23.67
CA LEU A 148 -10.51 -11.69 -23.46
C LEU A 148 -10.97 -10.25 -23.65
N ARG A 149 -10.25 -9.27 -23.11
CA ARG A 149 -10.52 -7.84 -23.32
C ARG A 149 -10.53 -7.46 -24.79
N HIS A 150 -9.58 -7.96 -25.59
CA HIS A 150 -9.50 -7.69 -27.01
C HIS A 150 -10.62 -8.35 -27.84
N ARG A 151 -11.29 -9.41 -27.31
CA ARG A 151 -12.47 -10.01 -27.94
C ARG A 151 -13.74 -9.18 -27.77
N TYR A 152 -13.88 -8.52 -26.63
CA TYR A 152 -15.08 -7.76 -26.28
C TYR A 152 -15.01 -6.29 -26.68
N PHE A 153 -13.81 -5.70 -26.79
CA PHE A 153 -13.64 -4.27 -26.95
C PHE A 153 -12.76 -3.92 -28.15
N THR A 154 -13.09 -2.81 -28.80
CA THR A 154 -12.23 -2.20 -29.83
C THR A 154 -10.94 -1.70 -29.23
N ALA A 155 -9.94 -1.40 -30.07
CA ALA A 155 -8.65 -0.85 -29.61
C ALA A 155 -8.81 0.48 -28.85
N GLU A 156 -9.76 1.33 -29.27
CA GLU A 156 -10.05 2.60 -28.60
C GLU A 156 -10.73 2.37 -27.25
N GLU A 157 -11.73 1.51 -27.18
CA GLU A 157 -12.41 1.14 -25.91
C GLU A 157 -11.45 0.49 -24.93
N TYR A 158 -10.59 -0.44 -25.43
CA TYR A 158 -9.54 -1.05 -24.63
C TYR A 158 -8.60 0.00 -24.04
N HIS A 159 -8.21 0.99 -24.84
CA HIS A 159 -7.32 2.06 -24.38
C HIS A 159 -7.90 2.80 -23.17
N TYR A 160 -9.16 3.21 -23.22
CA TYR A 160 -9.78 3.95 -22.12
C TYR A 160 -10.19 3.08 -20.92
N LEU A 161 -10.56 1.84 -21.14
CA LEU A 161 -11.06 0.96 -20.07
C LEU A 161 -9.95 0.19 -19.35
N PHE A 162 -8.87 -0.21 -20.05
CA PHE A 162 -7.96 -1.23 -19.54
C PHE A 162 -6.47 -0.93 -19.70
N SER A 163 -6.06 0.08 -20.47
CA SER A 163 -4.63 0.29 -20.74
C SER A 163 -3.81 0.57 -19.48
N GLU A 164 -4.37 1.27 -18.50
CA GLU A 164 -3.70 1.52 -17.22
C GLU A 164 -3.56 0.21 -16.43
N ASP A 165 -4.64 -0.56 -16.26
CA ASP A 165 -4.61 -1.86 -15.60
C ASP A 165 -3.59 -2.80 -16.25
N ALA A 166 -3.60 -2.89 -17.59
CA ALA A 166 -2.67 -3.74 -18.33
C ALA A 166 -1.21 -3.31 -18.15
N SER A 167 -0.95 -2.01 -18.04
CA SER A 167 0.39 -1.48 -17.76
C SER A 167 0.85 -1.86 -16.35
N ILE A 168 -0.03 -1.71 -15.35
CA ILE A 168 0.23 -2.09 -13.97
C ILE A 168 0.50 -3.59 -13.85
N ASP A 169 -0.31 -4.42 -14.51
CA ASP A 169 -0.16 -5.87 -14.52
C ASP A 169 1.19 -6.32 -15.10
N ARG A 170 1.57 -5.76 -16.27
CA ARG A 170 2.88 -6.06 -16.90
C ARG A 170 4.04 -5.63 -16.03
N ALA A 171 3.94 -4.46 -15.40
CA ALA A 171 4.96 -3.98 -14.46
C ALA A 171 5.05 -4.87 -13.22
N ALA A 172 3.92 -5.32 -12.68
CA ALA A 172 3.86 -6.25 -11.55
C ALA A 172 4.48 -7.62 -11.90
N LEU A 173 4.15 -8.18 -13.09
CA LEU A 173 4.74 -9.42 -13.59
C LEU A 173 6.26 -9.30 -13.73
N LYS A 174 6.75 -8.17 -14.28
CA LYS A 174 8.20 -7.92 -14.40
C LYS A 174 8.87 -7.86 -13.02
N ARG A 175 8.27 -7.21 -12.04
CA ARG A 175 8.78 -7.19 -10.66
C ARG A 175 8.79 -8.58 -10.02
N LEU A 176 7.77 -9.39 -10.29
CA LEU A 176 7.73 -10.80 -9.86
C LEU A 176 8.86 -11.62 -10.51
N GLN A 177 9.13 -11.43 -11.80
CA GLN A 177 10.29 -12.05 -12.49
C GLN A 177 11.61 -11.67 -11.83
N ILE A 178 11.82 -10.37 -11.55
CA ILE A 178 13.01 -9.88 -10.85
C ILE A 178 13.14 -10.54 -9.47
N SER A 179 12.05 -10.68 -8.73
CA SER A 179 12.08 -11.27 -7.38
C SER A 179 12.54 -12.74 -7.38
N LYS A 180 12.24 -13.47 -8.46
CA LYS A 180 12.59 -14.89 -8.65
C LYS A 180 13.92 -15.11 -9.38
N GLU A 181 14.58 -14.05 -9.84
CA GLU A 181 15.84 -14.15 -10.57
C GLU A 181 17.00 -14.60 -9.66
N LYS A 182 17.42 -15.87 -9.83
CA LYS A 182 18.43 -16.50 -8.98
C LYS A 182 19.86 -16.01 -9.22
N SER A 183 20.13 -15.41 -10.40
CA SER A 183 21.44 -14.83 -10.72
C SER A 183 21.72 -13.53 -9.96
N LEU A 184 20.68 -12.89 -9.41
CA LEU A 184 20.79 -11.64 -8.67
C LEU A 184 20.83 -11.91 -7.15
N SER A 185 21.64 -11.15 -6.43
CA SER A 185 21.58 -11.13 -4.97
C SER A 185 20.23 -10.55 -4.47
N ARG A 186 19.87 -10.83 -3.21
CA ARG A 186 18.66 -10.27 -2.58
C ARG A 186 18.62 -8.74 -2.67
N GLU A 187 19.73 -8.08 -2.38
CA GLU A 187 19.82 -6.62 -2.41
C GLU A 187 19.71 -6.06 -3.84
N GLN A 188 20.29 -6.76 -4.83
CA GLN A 188 20.14 -6.38 -6.23
C GLN A 188 18.67 -6.48 -6.68
N ARG A 189 17.99 -7.62 -6.38
CA ARG A 189 16.56 -7.77 -6.69
C ARG A 189 15.72 -6.67 -6.06
N LYS A 190 15.92 -6.43 -4.77
CA LYS A 190 15.22 -5.37 -4.04
C LYS A 190 15.47 -3.98 -4.65
N GLY A 191 16.72 -3.68 -4.97
CA GLY A 191 17.07 -2.42 -5.63
C GLY A 191 16.35 -2.21 -6.96
N LEU A 192 16.33 -3.24 -7.82
CA LEU A 192 15.65 -3.18 -9.12
C LEU A 192 14.13 -3.03 -8.98
N ILE A 193 13.51 -3.71 -8.00
CA ILE A 193 12.08 -3.58 -7.73
C ILE A 193 11.75 -2.16 -7.25
N MET A 194 12.52 -1.60 -6.31
CA MET A 194 12.31 -0.24 -5.82
C MET A 194 12.52 0.80 -6.92
N ASP A 195 13.51 0.60 -7.79
CA ASP A 195 13.74 1.48 -8.93
C ASP A 195 12.60 1.42 -9.95
N SER A 196 12.07 0.23 -10.22
CA SER A 196 10.85 0.07 -11.04
C SER A 196 9.65 0.81 -10.46
N LEU A 197 9.46 0.83 -9.14
CA LEU A 197 8.38 1.55 -8.47
C LEU A 197 8.53 3.07 -8.54
N LYS A 198 9.76 3.59 -8.53
CA LYS A 198 10.01 5.03 -8.71
C LYS A 198 9.63 5.54 -10.10
N HIS A 199 9.72 4.68 -11.10
CA HIS A 199 9.43 5.00 -12.50
C HIS A 199 8.05 4.47 -12.95
N ALA A 200 7.22 4.01 -12.02
CA ALA A 200 5.87 3.54 -12.28
C ALA A 200 4.90 4.70 -12.63
N SER A 201 3.64 4.37 -12.97
CA SER A 201 2.57 5.35 -13.15
C SER A 201 2.36 6.21 -11.88
N ASP A 202 1.75 7.38 -12.03
CA ASP A 202 1.52 8.29 -10.89
C ASP A 202 0.71 7.61 -9.77
N ASN A 203 -0.30 6.83 -10.15
CA ASN A 203 -1.13 6.08 -9.21
C ASN A 203 -0.33 5.01 -8.46
N GLU A 204 0.51 4.24 -9.16
CA GLU A 204 1.39 3.26 -8.54
C GLU A 204 2.45 3.93 -7.65
N ARG A 205 3.09 5.01 -8.13
CA ARG A 205 4.08 5.75 -7.33
C ARG A 205 3.48 6.25 -6.03
N GLN A 206 2.27 6.81 -6.08
CA GLN A 206 1.58 7.31 -4.90
C GLN A 206 1.24 6.16 -3.93
N ALA A 207 0.72 5.05 -4.47
CA ALA A 207 0.37 3.87 -3.67
C ALA A 207 1.58 3.22 -2.97
N PHE A 208 2.74 3.18 -3.64
CA PHE A 208 3.96 2.56 -3.10
C PHE A 208 4.96 3.55 -2.49
N LYS A 209 4.63 4.85 -2.50
CA LYS A 209 5.51 5.89 -1.95
C LYS A 209 6.03 5.58 -0.55
N PRO A 210 5.19 5.18 0.44
CA PRO A 210 5.69 4.86 1.78
C PRO A 210 6.73 3.74 1.78
N THR A 211 6.53 2.70 0.97
CA THR A 211 7.46 1.57 0.85
C THR A 211 8.80 1.99 0.24
N VAL A 212 8.74 2.81 -0.81
CA VAL A 212 9.94 3.35 -1.48
C VAL A 212 10.69 4.30 -0.53
N ASP A 213 9.98 5.19 0.16
CA ASP A 213 10.56 6.12 1.13
C ASP A 213 11.27 5.37 2.26
N MET A 214 10.65 4.34 2.83
CA MET A 214 11.27 3.48 3.86
C MET A 214 12.55 2.78 3.36
N TYR A 215 12.54 2.31 2.13
CA TYR A 215 13.72 1.71 1.52
C TYR A 215 14.86 2.74 1.36
N GLU A 216 14.56 3.95 0.90
CA GLU A 216 15.56 5.01 0.76
C GLU A 216 16.11 5.46 2.13
N LEU A 217 15.25 5.60 3.14
CA LEU A 217 15.66 5.92 4.50
C LEU A 217 16.60 4.85 5.09
N LYS A 218 16.31 3.56 4.83
CA LYS A 218 17.20 2.47 5.21
C LYS A 218 18.56 2.61 4.53
N LYS A 219 18.60 2.86 3.22
CA LYS A 219 19.85 3.08 2.47
C LYS A 219 20.64 4.29 3.00
N ILE A 220 19.95 5.38 3.33
CA ILE A 220 20.60 6.55 3.94
C ILE A 220 21.25 6.14 5.27
N LYS A 221 20.54 5.41 6.14
CA LYS A 221 21.07 4.95 7.43
C LYS A 221 22.31 4.06 7.26
N GLU A 222 22.31 3.16 6.28
CA GLU A 222 23.43 2.26 5.99
C GLU A 222 24.64 3.00 5.39
N LYS A 223 24.39 3.95 4.50
CA LYS A 223 25.46 4.70 3.80
C LYS A 223 26.11 5.78 4.66
N HIS A 224 25.39 6.32 5.62
CA HIS A 224 25.81 7.43 6.45
C HIS A 224 25.93 6.99 7.92
N PRO A 225 27.15 6.68 8.43
CA PRO A 225 27.33 6.11 9.76
C PRO A 225 27.07 7.11 10.89
N ASP A 226 27.27 8.41 10.66
CA ASP A 226 27.06 9.45 11.66
C ASP A 226 25.75 10.20 11.51
N LEU A 227 25.19 10.68 12.62
CA LEU A 227 23.88 11.35 12.67
C LEU A 227 23.83 12.64 11.84
N SER A 228 24.95 13.37 11.72
CA SER A 228 24.98 14.65 10.98
C SER A 228 24.87 14.40 9.48
N SER A 229 25.61 13.43 8.94
CA SER A 229 25.52 13.07 7.53
C SER A 229 24.17 12.43 7.19
N ARG A 230 23.58 11.64 8.11
CA ARG A 230 22.20 11.13 7.96
C ARG A 230 21.19 12.27 7.89
N TYR A 231 21.30 13.24 8.81
CA TYR A 231 20.43 14.42 8.81
C TYR A 231 20.46 15.13 7.46
N ASN A 232 21.67 15.47 6.97
CA ASN A 232 21.82 16.19 5.72
C ASN A 232 21.24 15.41 4.52
N ALA A 233 21.46 14.09 4.47
CA ALA A 233 20.93 13.24 3.41
C ALA A 233 19.40 13.14 3.44
N VAL A 234 18.80 13.03 4.63
CA VAL A 234 17.33 13.01 4.79
C VAL A 234 16.75 14.38 4.49
N ALA A 235 17.33 15.47 5.00
CA ALA A 235 16.86 16.83 4.76
C ALA A 235 16.84 17.18 3.27
N ALA A 236 17.87 16.74 2.53
CA ALA A 236 17.95 16.95 1.08
C ALA A 236 16.85 16.21 0.29
N GLN A 237 16.41 15.06 0.75
CA GLN A 237 15.46 14.21 0.03
C GLN A 237 14.01 14.34 0.54
N PHE A 238 13.82 14.51 1.84
CA PHE A 238 12.52 14.46 2.52
C PHE A 238 12.14 15.76 3.25
N GLY A 239 13.07 16.72 3.32
CA GLY A 239 12.89 18.00 4.03
C GLY A 239 13.34 17.95 5.49
N ASN A 240 13.53 19.16 6.07
CA ASN A 240 14.08 19.33 7.41
C ASN A 240 13.20 18.73 8.51
N ASP A 241 11.89 18.92 8.42
CA ASP A 241 10.95 18.41 9.44
C ASP A 241 10.99 16.86 9.57
N VAL A 242 11.20 16.17 8.46
CA VAL A 242 11.38 14.70 8.47
C VAL A 242 12.75 14.35 9.05
N ALA A 243 13.79 15.10 8.67
CA ALA A 243 15.14 14.87 9.17
C ALA A 243 15.21 15.06 10.69
N ASP A 244 14.58 16.10 11.24
CA ASP A 244 14.56 16.39 12.67
C ASP A 244 13.92 15.23 13.47
N ARG A 245 12.76 14.74 13.02
CA ARG A 245 12.07 13.61 13.67
C ARG A 245 12.87 12.31 13.60
N LEU A 246 13.44 12.00 12.44
CA LEU A 246 14.21 10.77 12.25
C LEU A 246 15.52 10.77 13.02
N VAL A 247 16.22 11.90 13.11
CA VAL A 247 17.44 11.99 13.91
C VAL A 247 17.16 11.80 15.39
N GLN A 248 16.04 12.35 15.91
CA GLN A 248 15.63 12.10 17.28
C GLN A 248 15.36 10.60 17.52
N THR A 249 14.64 9.96 16.61
CA THR A 249 14.35 8.52 16.68
C THR A 249 15.64 7.68 16.62
N TRP A 250 16.55 7.98 15.70
CA TRP A 250 17.83 7.26 15.58
C TRP A 250 18.72 7.46 16.81
N ARG A 251 18.76 8.67 17.36
CA ARG A 251 19.49 8.95 18.59
C ARG A 251 18.95 8.15 19.77
N ALA A 252 17.62 8.13 19.92
CA ALA A 252 16.98 7.31 20.96
C ALA A 252 17.24 5.80 20.76
N GLN A 253 17.29 5.33 19.51
CA GLN A 253 17.61 3.94 19.20
C GLN A 253 19.09 3.62 19.52
N GLU A 254 20.02 4.48 19.13
CA GLU A 254 21.46 4.30 19.43
C GLU A 254 21.73 4.31 20.93
N ASP A 255 21.05 5.17 21.69
CA ASP A 255 21.12 5.20 23.15
C ASP A 255 20.59 3.89 23.76
N TRP A 256 19.41 3.44 23.29
CA TRP A 256 18.84 2.16 23.69
C TRP A 256 19.80 0.99 23.41
N ASP A 257 20.32 0.88 22.20
CA ASP A 257 21.23 -0.21 21.80
C ASP A 257 22.52 -0.20 22.64
N SER A 258 23.03 0.99 22.94
CA SER A 258 24.18 1.17 23.83
C SER A 258 23.90 0.69 25.26
N ARG A 259 22.75 1.04 25.82
CA ARG A 259 22.32 0.59 27.16
C ARG A 259 22.08 -0.91 27.22
N VAL A 260 21.45 -1.51 26.18
CA VAL A 260 21.25 -2.97 26.08
C VAL A 260 22.60 -3.68 26.01
N LYS A 261 23.53 -3.18 25.21
CA LYS A 261 24.89 -3.76 25.11
C LYS A 261 25.64 -3.66 26.44
N ALA A 262 25.55 -2.53 27.13
CA ALA A 262 26.15 -2.36 28.46
C ALA A 262 25.57 -3.36 29.47
N TYR A 263 24.26 -3.55 29.48
CA TYR A 263 23.58 -4.54 30.31
C TYR A 263 24.05 -5.98 30.03
N GLN A 264 24.14 -6.36 28.73
CA GLN A 264 24.61 -7.70 28.35
C GLN A 264 26.05 -7.94 28.79
N ASN A 265 26.94 -6.96 28.62
CA ASN A 265 28.31 -7.03 29.07
C ASN A 265 28.40 -7.15 30.61
N PHE A 266 27.65 -6.32 31.33
CA PHE A 266 27.55 -6.38 32.79
C PHE A 266 27.11 -7.76 33.27
N LYS A 267 26.02 -8.30 32.72
CA LYS A 267 25.50 -9.62 33.07
C LYS A 267 26.54 -10.72 32.79
N GLN A 268 27.17 -10.67 31.62
CA GLN A 268 28.19 -11.66 31.24
C GLN A 268 29.43 -11.61 32.14
N GLN A 269 29.89 -10.42 32.47
CA GLN A 269 31.05 -10.26 33.35
C GLN A 269 30.72 -10.74 34.78
N LEU A 270 29.59 -10.33 35.30
CA LEU A 270 29.17 -10.71 36.65
C LEU A 270 28.96 -12.23 36.77
N THR A 271 28.39 -12.87 35.74
CA THR A 271 28.23 -14.33 35.70
C THR A 271 29.60 -15.05 35.75
N LYS A 272 30.62 -14.47 35.11
CA LYS A 272 31.99 -15.07 35.18
C LYS A 272 32.64 -14.91 36.57
N GLU A 273 32.33 -13.84 37.27
CA GLU A 273 32.95 -13.49 38.56
C GLU A 273 32.31 -14.24 39.72
N ILE A 274 31.00 -14.33 39.79
CA ILE A 274 30.24 -14.90 40.92
C ILE A 274 29.45 -16.16 40.58
N GLY A 275 29.42 -16.59 39.30
CA GLY A 275 28.64 -17.72 38.84
C GLY A 275 27.14 -17.46 38.79
N GLU A 276 26.37 -18.55 38.52
CA GLU A 276 24.90 -18.48 38.51
C GLU A 276 24.38 -18.69 39.95
N GLY A 277 23.46 -17.78 40.40
CA GLY A 277 22.91 -17.88 41.75
C GLY A 277 22.04 -16.70 42.15
N ALA A 278 21.59 -16.69 43.40
CA ALA A 278 20.73 -15.62 43.94
C ALA A 278 21.42 -14.26 43.94
N GLU A 279 22.72 -14.21 44.19
CA GLU A 279 23.52 -12.99 44.21
C GLU A 279 23.56 -12.33 42.80
N LEU A 280 23.75 -13.16 41.74
CA LEU A 280 23.68 -12.69 40.36
C LEU A 280 22.31 -12.09 40.04
N LEU A 281 21.23 -12.79 40.40
CA LEU A 281 19.85 -12.33 40.13
C LEU A 281 19.54 -11.02 40.85
N GLU A 282 20.00 -10.84 42.08
CA GLU A 282 19.82 -9.59 42.83
C GLU A 282 20.58 -8.42 42.20
N ALA A 283 21.83 -8.63 41.82
CA ALA A 283 22.67 -7.60 41.21
C ALA A 283 22.13 -7.20 39.82
N VAL A 284 21.71 -8.17 39.00
CA VAL A 284 21.08 -7.92 37.69
C VAL A 284 19.76 -7.16 37.87
N SER A 285 18.91 -7.55 38.81
CA SER A 285 17.64 -6.86 39.08
C SER A 285 17.87 -5.40 39.56
N ARG A 286 18.92 -5.13 40.31
CA ARG A 286 19.29 -3.79 40.75
C ARG A 286 19.71 -2.94 39.53
N TYR A 287 20.63 -3.46 38.71
CA TYR A 287 21.08 -2.79 37.48
C TYR A 287 19.90 -2.46 36.55
N GLU A 288 18.98 -3.43 36.33
CA GLU A 288 17.80 -3.26 35.51
C GLU A 288 16.92 -2.10 35.99
N LYS A 289 16.65 -2.00 37.31
CA LYS A 289 15.84 -0.93 37.89
C LYS A 289 16.49 0.45 37.82
N GLU A 290 17.82 0.49 37.90
CA GLU A 290 18.58 1.74 37.85
C GLU A 290 18.72 2.30 36.44
N ASN A 291 18.74 1.43 35.40
CA ASN A 291 19.09 1.81 34.04
C ASN A 291 17.91 1.76 33.04
N PHE A 292 16.78 1.14 33.42
CA PHE A 292 15.66 0.94 32.52
C PHE A 292 14.32 1.27 33.18
N SER A 293 13.43 1.93 32.45
CA SER A 293 12.05 2.14 32.84
C SER A 293 11.23 0.84 32.83
N ALA A 294 10.07 0.83 33.46
CA ALA A 294 9.19 -0.34 33.53
C ALA A 294 8.78 -0.88 32.13
N ASN A 295 8.58 0.00 31.16
CA ASN A 295 8.25 -0.39 29.80
C ASN A 295 9.49 -0.91 29.04
N GLU A 296 10.64 -0.30 29.24
CA GLU A 296 11.89 -0.77 28.65
C GLU A 296 12.31 -2.13 29.19
N LEU A 297 12.02 -2.45 30.45
CA LEU A 297 12.27 -3.77 31.03
C LEU A 297 11.46 -4.88 30.33
N LYS A 298 10.22 -4.60 29.89
CA LYS A 298 9.45 -5.56 29.10
C LYS A 298 10.14 -5.85 27.78
N ARG A 299 10.59 -4.83 27.09
CA ARG A 299 11.32 -4.91 25.82
C ARG A 299 12.67 -5.64 25.98
N LEU A 300 13.43 -5.28 27.02
CA LEU A 300 14.72 -5.88 27.34
C LEU A 300 14.61 -7.42 27.52
N ARG A 301 13.61 -7.88 28.26
CA ARG A 301 13.37 -9.31 28.53
C ARG A 301 13.07 -10.11 27.25
N VAL A 302 12.48 -9.51 26.24
CA VAL A 302 12.24 -10.16 24.93
C VAL A 302 13.56 -10.28 24.15
N LEU A 303 14.44 -9.28 24.23
CA LEU A 303 15.69 -9.24 23.48
C LEU A 303 16.83 -10.07 24.12
N THR A 304 16.73 -10.39 25.40
CA THR A 304 17.82 -11.03 26.18
C THR A 304 17.46 -12.42 26.72
N ARG A 305 16.41 -13.04 26.17
CA ARG A 305 16.03 -14.44 26.43
C ARG A 305 16.97 -15.43 25.80
#